data_bfdcaca6b65393a1afa4149296c19fc9
#
_entry.id   bfdcaca6b65393a1afa4149296c19fc9
#
_cell.length_a   1.000
_cell.length_b   1.000
_cell.length_c   1.000
_cell.angle_alpha   90.00
_cell.angle_beta   90.00
_cell.angle_gamma   90.00
#
_symmetry.space_group_name_H-M   'P 1'
#
loop_
_entity.id
_entity.type
_entity.pdbx_description
1 polymer ?
#
loop_
_entity_poly.entity_id
_entity_poly.type
_entity_poly.pdbx_seq_one_letter_code
_entity_poly.pdbx_strand_id
1 'polypeptide(L)'
;MGSKKITSAIAGVLIALTGTAYAETTVTLPDVNADIYGKLSYMGYYNEDTSGNGTWKSGNNASRVGIAINEAGDVNAFGGVEVGVNMDDAGSDTFSSRLAYIGIDGGSLGTVSIGRQNSIFTGVTGATDVFNVYGSNADNNQGSRLSNTLVYSNAVGPASVSTMIQMDGSDTNKDIDIYETVVSMGPVSVGYSKDNNTEIDYMAIAGTIDVGPASVTGMYNIKDDNGTETKGYELVASVGDISVGYGEIIDGDTYITAGIDKAITGAFSVYAEYQLEQNVTANQEDQNNYAVGAKVTF
;
A
#
# COMPACT_ATOMS: atom_id res chain seq x y z
N MET A 1 -24.97 21.82 5.35
CA MET A 1 -24.34 23.11 5.65
C MET A 1 -22.83 22.94 5.94
N GLY A 2 -22.09 22.20 5.13
CA GLY A 2 -20.68 21.83 5.34
C GLY A 2 -19.74 22.08 4.15
N SER A 3 -20.25 22.37 2.96
CA SER A 3 -19.43 22.41 1.74
C SER A 3 -18.54 23.66 1.54
N LYS A 4 -18.78 24.74 2.27
CA LYS A 4 -18.06 26.01 2.05
C LYS A 4 -16.66 26.11 2.69
N LYS A 5 -16.31 25.22 3.64
CA LYS A 5 -15.00 25.28 4.32
C LYS A 5 -13.89 24.49 3.61
N ILE A 6 -14.25 23.52 2.77
CA ILE A 6 -13.29 22.63 2.08
C ILE A 6 -12.70 23.34 0.84
N THR A 7 -13.48 24.16 0.15
CA THR A 7 -13.05 24.88 -1.07
C THR A 7 -11.88 25.84 -0.81
N SER A 8 -11.85 26.47 0.37
CA SER A 8 -10.76 27.38 0.75
C SER A 8 -9.46 26.68 1.13
N ALA A 9 -9.54 25.45 1.65
CA ALA A 9 -8.37 24.67 2.03
C ALA A 9 -7.64 24.05 0.82
N ILE A 10 -8.38 23.63 -0.21
CA ILE A 10 -7.81 23.07 -1.45
C ILE A 10 -7.02 24.12 -2.23
N ALA A 11 -7.55 25.35 -2.34
CA ALA A 11 -6.83 26.45 -2.97
C ALA A 11 -5.51 26.78 -2.23
N GLY A 12 -5.51 26.71 -0.89
CA GLY A 12 -4.33 26.97 -0.07
C GLY A 12 -3.23 25.91 -0.24
N VAL A 13 -3.58 24.65 -0.37
CA VAL A 13 -2.60 23.55 -0.54
C VAL A 13 -1.96 23.57 -1.93
N LEU A 14 -2.74 23.84 -2.98
CA LEU A 14 -2.18 23.97 -4.34
C LEU A 14 -1.22 25.17 -4.46
N ILE A 15 -1.50 26.29 -3.80
CA ILE A 15 -0.66 27.50 -3.82
C ILE A 15 0.66 27.27 -3.07
N ALA A 16 0.64 26.49 -1.98
CA ALA A 16 1.86 26.17 -1.23
C ALA A 16 2.84 25.26 -2.01
N LEU A 17 2.33 24.46 -2.95
CA LEU A 17 3.15 23.56 -3.77
C LEU A 17 3.82 24.23 -4.97
N THR A 18 3.31 25.40 -5.44
CA THR A 18 3.82 26.06 -6.66
C THR A 18 4.70 27.28 -6.42
N GLY A 19 4.78 27.80 -5.20
CA GLY A 19 5.64 28.95 -4.83
C GLY A 19 5.32 30.28 -5.53
N THR A 20 4.23 30.39 -6.27
CA THR A 20 3.81 31.64 -6.96
C THR A 20 2.47 32.11 -6.41
N ALA A 21 2.42 33.33 -5.88
CA ALA A 21 1.18 33.95 -5.45
C ALA A 21 0.34 34.30 -6.70
N TYR A 22 -0.69 33.52 -6.95
CA TYR A 22 -1.75 33.89 -7.90
C TYR A 22 -2.88 34.60 -7.14
N ALA A 23 -3.47 35.61 -7.78
CA ALA A 23 -4.66 36.27 -7.29
C ALA A 23 -5.77 35.21 -7.04
N GLU A 24 -6.52 35.39 -5.93
CA GLU A 24 -7.67 34.54 -5.61
C GLU A 24 -8.64 34.47 -6.81
N THR A 25 -8.49 33.43 -7.60
CA THR A 25 -9.51 33.04 -8.55
C THR A 25 -10.42 32.07 -7.82
N THR A 26 -11.62 32.52 -7.45
CA THR A 26 -12.64 31.64 -6.89
C THR A 26 -13.04 30.65 -7.99
N VAL A 27 -12.44 29.48 -7.98
CA VAL A 27 -12.90 28.36 -8.83
C VAL A 27 -14.10 27.75 -8.13
N THR A 28 -15.30 28.08 -8.62
CA THR A 28 -16.52 27.38 -8.21
C THR A 28 -16.50 26.04 -8.95
N LEU A 29 -16.14 24.97 -8.26
CA LEU A 29 -16.28 23.61 -8.78
C LEU A 29 -17.74 23.20 -8.58
N PRO A 30 -18.51 22.92 -9.65
CA PRO A 30 -19.85 22.41 -9.52
C PRO A 30 -19.77 20.97 -9.00
N ASP A 31 -20.50 20.67 -7.93
CA ASP A 31 -20.79 19.34 -7.38
C ASP A 31 -19.60 18.35 -7.20
N VAL A 32 -18.38 18.88 -7.13
CA VAL A 32 -17.16 18.08 -6.88
C VAL A 32 -16.90 17.99 -5.38
N ASN A 33 -16.84 16.78 -4.86
CA ASN A 33 -16.34 16.51 -3.51
C ASN A 33 -14.85 16.25 -3.57
N ALA A 34 -14.09 16.90 -2.70
CA ALA A 34 -12.67 16.69 -2.56
C ALA A 34 -12.33 16.45 -1.08
N ASP A 35 -11.72 15.32 -0.81
CA ASP A 35 -11.28 14.93 0.52
C ASP A 35 -9.76 15.02 0.60
N ILE A 36 -9.26 15.76 1.59
CA ILE A 36 -7.83 15.78 1.92
C ILE A 36 -7.61 14.71 2.97
N TYR A 37 -6.65 13.84 2.72
CA TYR A 37 -6.27 12.78 3.64
C TYR A 37 -4.76 12.68 3.78
N GLY A 38 -4.29 12.02 4.83
CA GLY A 38 -2.86 11.81 4.99
C GLY A 38 -2.48 11.04 6.24
N LYS A 39 -1.20 10.76 6.31
CA LYS A 39 -0.52 10.19 7.47
C LYS A 39 0.82 10.90 7.64
N LEU A 40 1.10 11.40 8.83
CA LEU A 40 2.44 11.79 9.26
C LEU A 40 2.88 10.80 10.33
N SER A 41 3.99 10.11 10.11
CA SER A 41 4.48 9.06 10.99
C SER A 41 5.99 9.12 11.12
N TYR A 42 6.48 9.05 12.36
CA TYR A 42 7.91 9.07 12.68
C TYR A 42 8.22 8.00 13.72
N MET A 43 9.38 7.37 13.60
CA MET A 43 9.76 6.23 14.45
C MET A 43 11.21 6.29 14.88
N GLY A 44 11.52 5.65 16.03
CA GLY A 44 12.82 5.14 16.37
C GLY A 44 12.84 3.64 16.14
N TYR A 45 13.89 3.11 15.55
CA TYR A 45 14.03 1.70 15.26
C TYR A 45 15.44 1.19 15.47
N TYR A 46 15.55 -0.10 15.76
CA TYR A 46 16.80 -0.83 15.90
C TYR A 46 16.69 -2.09 15.06
N ASN A 47 17.58 -2.25 14.11
CA ASN A 47 17.67 -3.47 13.32
C ASN A 47 19.06 -4.08 13.51
N GLU A 48 19.11 -5.38 13.79
CA GLU A 48 20.32 -6.16 13.77
C GLU A 48 20.68 -6.56 12.34
N ASP A 49 21.97 -6.68 12.08
CA ASP A 49 22.49 -7.34 10.88
C ASP A 49 22.70 -8.84 11.15
N THR A 50 23.03 -9.61 10.11
CA THR A 50 23.29 -11.05 10.19
C THR A 50 24.54 -11.44 10.98
N SER A 51 25.23 -10.48 11.58
CA SER A 51 26.36 -10.66 12.51
C SER A 51 25.98 -10.29 13.95
N GLY A 52 24.71 -10.01 14.21
CA GLY A 52 24.18 -9.61 15.53
C GLY A 52 24.53 -8.18 15.94
N ASN A 53 24.96 -7.33 14.99
CA ASN A 53 25.24 -5.93 15.29
C ASN A 53 24.06 -5.06 14.85
N GLY A 54 23.72 -4.08 15.69
CA GLY A 54 22.68 -3.14 15.36
C GLY A 54 22.87 -1.77 16.01
N THR A 55 22.16 -0.79 15.51
CA THR A 55 22.17 0.57 16.04
C THR A 55 20.76 1.16 16.01
N TRP A 56 20.46 1.99 17.02
CA TRP A 56 19.23 2.80 17.00
C TRP A 56 19.32 3.90 15.94
N LYS A 57 18.26 4.02 15.17
CA LYS A 57 18.06 5.07 14.18
C LYS A 57 16.67 5.69 14.39
N SER A 58 16.43 6.83 13.79
CA SER A 58 15.10 7.41 13.71
C SER A 58 14.81 7.84 12.28
N GLY A 59 13.53 7.83 11.90
CA GLY A 59 13.18 8.17 10.52
C GLY A 59 11.70 8.28 10.29
N ASN A 60 11.40 8.74 9.09
CA ASN A 60 10.07 8.84 8.54
C ASN A 60 9.48 7.45 8.27
N ASN A 61 8.21 7.25 8.63
CA ASN A 61 7.52 6.00 8.36
C ASN A 61 6.36 6.20 7.37
N ALA A 62 6.70 6.26 6.08
CA ALA A 62 5.76 6.36 4.97
C ALA A 62 4.72 7.49 5.16
N SER A 63 5.17 8.68 5.60
CA SER A 63 4.34 9.87 5.68
C SER A 63 3.88 10.28 4.29
N ARG A 64 2.64 10.77 4.20
CA ARG A 64 2.01 11.14 2.92
C ARG A 64 0.87 12.10 3.11
N VAL A 65 0.56 12.82 2.06
CA VAL A 65 -0.65 13.64 1.94
C VAL A 65 -1.27 13.41 0.57
N GLY A 66 -2.58 13.36 0.50
CA GLY A 66 -3.31 13.14 -0.74
C GLY A 66 -4.61 13.94 -0.80
N ILE A 67 -5.13 14.02 -2.01
CA ILE A 67 -6.45 14.57 -2.32
C ILE A 67 -7.18 13.54 -3.16
N ALA A 68 -8.36 13.13 -2.70
CA ALA A 68 -9.29 12.32 -3.47
C ALA A 68 -10.42 13.22 -3.98
N ILE A 69 -10.78 13.06 -5.25
CA ILE A 69 -11.80 13.84 -5.93
C ILE A 69 -12.88 12.88 -6.43
N ASN A 70 -14.14 13.22 -6.15
CA ASN A 70 -15.30 12.50 -6.63
C ASN A 70 -16.35 13.51 -7.14
N GLU A 71 -16.82 13.31 -8.36
CA GLU A 71 -17.92 14.04 -8.97
C GLU A 71 -19.08 13.08 -9.21
N ALA A 72 -20.25 13.40 -8.67
CA ALA A 72 -21.48 12.68 -8.94
C ALA A 72 -22.27 13.38 -10.05
N GLY A 73 -22.65 12.65 -11.10
CA GLY A 73 -23.36 13.15 -12.25
C GLY A 73 -23.99 12.04 -13.07
N ASP A 74 -24.30 12.32 -14.34
CA ASP A 74 -24.73 11.30 -15.30
C ASP A 74 -23.64 10.22 -15.53
N VAL A 75 -22.39 10.64 -15.38
CA VAL A 75 -21.20 9.77 -15.27
C VAL A 75 -20.46 10.19 -14.01
N ASN A 76 -20.23 9.27 -13.09
CA ASN A 76 -19.46 9.52 -11.89
C ASN A 76 -17.96 9.52 -12.26
N ALA A 77 -17.28 10.65 -12.09
CA ALA A 77 -15.85 10.76 -12.29
C ALA A 77 -15.12 10.76 -10.93
N PHE A 78 -13.94 10.18 -10.90
CA PHE A 78 -13.10 10.18 -9.71
C PHE A 78 -11.62 10.34 -10.06
N GLY A 79 -10.83 10.71 -9.07
CA GLY A 79 -9.39 10.81 -9.23
C GLY A 79 -8.69 11.04 -7.91
N GLY A 80 -7.37 10.97 -7.95
CA GLY A 80 -6.58 11.22 -6.75
C GLY A 80 -5.13 11.54 -7.06
N VAL A 81 -4.54 12.32 -6.16
CA VAL A 81 -3.10 12.58 -6.11
C VAL A 81 -2.63 12.31 -4.69
N GLU A 82 -1.56 11.55 -4.53
CA GLU A 82 -0.89 11.32 -3.25
C GLU A 82 0.60 11.53 -3.42
N VAL A 83 1.20 12.30 -2.51
CA VAL A 83 2.65 12.49 -2.44
C VAL A 83 3.17 11.96 -1.10
N GLY A 84 4.31 11.28 -1.14
CA GLY A 84 5.08 10.96 0.05
C GLY A 84 5.73 12.21 0.60
N VAL A 85 5.80 12.30 1.93
CA VAL A 85 6.44 13.41 2.65
C VAL A 85 7.66 12.86 3.38
N ASN A 86 8.82 13.40 3.09
CA ASN A 86 10.08 13.03 3.76
C ASN A 86 10.30 13.98 4.93
N MET A 87 10.37 13.44 6.16
CA MET A 87 10.51 14.23 7.38
C MET A 87 11.90 14.11 8.03
N ASP A 88 12.77 13.25 7.52
CA ASP A 88 14.02 12.86 8.16
C ASP A 88 15.28 13.17 7.34
N ASP A 89 15.13 13.58 6.09
CA ASP A 89 16.26 13.86 5.21
C ASP A 89 16.23 15.31 4.68
N ALA A 90 17.09 16.15 5.23
CA ALA A 90 17.23 17.54 4.81
C ALA A 90 18.01 17.69 3.48
N GLY A 91 18.55 16.61 2.93
CA GLY A 91 19.39 16.61 1.71
C GLY A 91 18.70 16.03 0.48
N SER A 92 17.50 15.43 0.63
CA SER A 92 16.74 14.82 -0.47
C SER A 92 15.44 15.58 -0.75
N ASP A 93 14.73 15.11 -1.77
CA ASP A 93 13.43 15.68 -2.12
C ASP A 93 12.41 15.49 -0.98
N THR A 94 11.83 16.60 -0.53
CA THR A 94 10.79 16.59 0.52
C THR A 94 9.55 15.81 0.09
N PHE A 95 9.28 15.74 -1.21
CA PHE A 95 8.12 15.06 -1.76
C PHE A 95 8.51 13.99 -2.77
N SER A 96 7.77 12.88 -2.74
CA SER A 96 7.91 11.79 -3.72
C SER A 96 6.54 11.43 -4.32
N SER A 97 6.54 10.99 -5.60
CA SER A 97 5.30 10.56 -6.26
C SER A 97 4.83 9.22 -5.71
N ARG A 98 3.56 9.17 -5.25
CA ARG A 98 2.91 7.93 -4.82
C ARG A 98 1.78 7.55 -5.76
N LEU A 99 0.71 8.34 -5.85
CA LEU A 99 -0.45 8.09 -6.71
C LEU A 99 -0.76 9.35 -7.53
N ALA A 100 -1.22 9.14 -8.77
CA ALA A 100 -1.78 10.18 -9.62
C ALA A 100 -2.65 9.52 -10.70
N TYR A 101 -3.97 9.54 -10.54
CA TYR A 101 -4.88 8.83 -11.43
C TYR A 101 -6.22 9.54 -11.56
N ILE A 102 -6.92 9.21 -12.66
CA ILE A 102 -8.30 9.61 -12.92
C ILE A 102 -9.09 8.40 -13.37
N GLY A 103 -10.40 8.42 -13.18
CA GLY A 103 -11.27 7.32 -13.58
C GLY A 103 -12.72 7.72 -13.71
N ILE A 104 -13.50 6.79 -14.21
CA ILE A 104 -14.96 6.88 -14.31
C ILE A 104 -15.59 5.63 -13.70
N ASP A 105 -16.75 5.83 -13.08
CA ASP A 105 -17.61 4.75 -12.58
C ASP A 105 -18.88 4.67 -13.44
N GLY A 106 -18.97 3.59 -14.21
CA GLY A 106 -20.11 3.28 -15.06
C GLY A 106 -21.23 2.51 -14.32
N GLY A 107 -21.21 2.45 -12.99
CA GLY A 107 -22.17 1.71 -12.18
C GLY A 107 -22.11 0.21 -12.47
N SER A 108 -23.17 -0.37 -13.04
CA SER A 108 -23.22 -1.80 -13.39
C SER A 108 -22.22 -2.21 -14.48
N LEU A 109 -21.65 -1.25 -15.21
CA LEU A 109 -20.60 -1.51 -16.20
C LEU A 109 -19.20 -1.57 -15.57
N GLY A 110 -19.08 -1.26 -14.28
CA GLY A 110 -17.83 -1.23 -13.55
C GLY A 110 -17.09 0.10 -13.66
N THR A 111 -15.87 0.13 -13.11
CA THR A 111 -14.99 1.29 -13.07
C THR A 111 -13.80 1.12 -14.02
N VAL A 112 -13.37 2.22 -14.62
CA VAL A 112 -12.12 2.30 -15.39
C VAL A 112 -11.30 3.46 -14.84
N SER A 113 -10.01 3.23 -14.59
CA SER A 113 -9.09 4.29 -14.18
C SER A 113 -7.73 4.17 -14.88
N ILE A 114 -7.05 5.29 -15.04
CA ILE A 114 -5.73 5.40 -15.69
C ILE A 114 -4.80 6.25 -14.84
N GLY A 115 -3.50 5.94 -14.89
CA GLY A 115 -2.45 6.72 -14.22
C GLY A 115 -1.50 5.89 -13.37
N ARG A 116 -0.92 6.53 -12.35
CA ARG A 116 -0.10 5.84 -11.35
C ARG A 116 -0.98 5.42 -10.18
N GLN A 117 -1.11 4.11 -9.98
CA GLN A 117 -2.05 3.52 -9.03
C GLN A 117 -1.39 2.41 -8.21
N ASN A 118 -2.06 1.97 -7.14
CA ASN A 118 -1.64 0.77 -6.43
C ASN A 118 -1.81 -0.44 -7.36
N SER A 119 -0.84 -1.35 -7.32
CA SER A 119 -0.97 -2.67 -7.92
C SER A 119 -2.14 -3.40 -7.27
N ILE A 120 -3.02 -3.98 -8.10
CA ILE A 120 -4.14 -4.77 -7.58
C ILE A 120 -3.67 -6.11 -7.01
N PHE A 121 -2.56 -6.65 -7.54
CA PHE A 121 -1.95 -7.88 -7.04
C PHE A 121 -1.38 -7.69 -5.64
N THR A 122 -0.71 -6.55 -5.36
CA THR A 122 -0.22 -6.26 -4.01
C THR A 122 -1.33 -6.04 -2.98
N GLY A 123 -2.57 -5.81 -3.42
CA GLY A 123 -3.73 -5.85 -2.55
C GLY A 123 -4.02 -7.26 -2.00
N VAL A 124 -3.57 -8.31 -2.69
CA VAL A 124 -3.69 -9.71 -2.23
C VAL A 124 -2.49 -10.07 -1.36
N THR A 125 -1.25 -9.84 -1.82
CA THR A 125 -0.05 -10.19 -1.05
C THR A 125 0.09 -9.38 0.23
N GLY A 126 -0.31 -8.12 0.22
CA GLY A 126 -0.29 -7.22 1.39
C GLY A 126 -1.49 -7.37 2.34
N ALA A 127 -2.32 -8.43 2.21
CA ALA A 127 -3.44 -8.64 3.12
C ALA A 127 -2.99 -8.85 4.59
N THR A 128 -1.79 -9.35 4.78
CA THR A 128 -1.15 -9.58 6.08
C THR A 128 -0.32 -8.39 6.59
N ASP A 129 -0.19 -7.32 5.81
CA ASP A 129 0.59 -6.11 6.15
C ASP A 129 -0.19 -5.22 7.15
N VAL A 130 -0.31 -5.70 8.38
CA VAL A 130 -1.01 -4.98 9.47
C VAL A 130 -0.06 -4.22 10.38
N PHE A 131 1.24 -4.45 10.28
CA PHE A 131 2.26 -3.80 11.08
C PHE A 131 2.66 -2.45 10.47
N ASN A 132 3.18 -1.55 11.30
CA ASN A 132 3.62 -0.23 10.83
C ASN A 132 5.02 -0.27 10.20
N VAL A 133 5.87 -1.23 10.61
CA VAL A 133 7.29 -1.30 10.24
C VAL A 133 7.67 -2.68 9.72
N TYR A 134 7.35 -3.75 10.46
CA TYR A 134 7.84 -5.11 10.19
C TYR A 134 6.73 -6.03 9.70
N GLY A 135 6.20 -5.76 8.50
CA GLY A 135 5.16 -6.58 7.87
C GLY A 135 5.53 -7.01 6.46
N SER A 136 4.83 -8.02 5.94
CA SER A 136 4.90 -8.45 4.53
C SER A 136 6.30 -8.82 4.01
N ASN A 137 7.16 -9.43 4.84
CA ASN A 137 8.51 -9.80 4.41
C ASN A 137 8.55 -11.08 3.54
N ALA A 138 7.51 -11.90 3.56
CA ALA A 138 7.39 -13.11 2.74
C ALA A 138 6.54 -12.88 1.47
N ASP A 139 6.15 -11.64 1.16
CA ASP A 139 5.42 -11.36 -0.06
C ASP A 139 6.37 -11.25 -1.28
N ASN A 140 5.96 -11.87 -2.37
CA ASN A 140 6.62 -11.72 -3.67
C ASN A 140 5.70 -10.92 -4.57
N ASN A 141 6.12 -9.73 -4.98
CA ASN A 141 5.36 -8.85 -5.86
C ASN A 141 6.27 -7.98 -6.74
N GLN A 142 5.68 -7.25 -7.68
CA GLN A 142 6.40 -6.36 -8.60
C GLN A 142 6.49 -4.91 -8.12
N GLY A 143 6.06 -4.65 -6.90
CA GLY A 143 5.99 -3.32 -6.32
C GLY A 143 4.56 -2.87 -6.07
N SER A 144 4.40 -2.06 -5.04
CA SER A 144 3.09 -1.67 -4.53
C SER A 144 2.37 -0.63 -5.39
N ARG A 145 3.07 0.05 -6.29
CA ARG A 145 2.52 1.11 -7.15
C ARG A 145 3.14 1.07 -8.54
N LEU A 146 2.28 1.01 -9.56
CA LEU A 146 2.66 0.96 -10.96
C LEU A 146 2.24 2.25 -11.67
N SER A 147 3.11 2.76 -12.54
CA SER A 147 2.84 3.93 -13.39
C SER A 147 2.26 3.50 -14.74
N ASN A 148 1.62 4.43 -15.45
CA ASN A 148 1.11 4.20 -16.81
C ASN A 148 0.14 3.01 -16.88
N THR A 149 -0.70 2.87 -15.85
CA THR A 149 -1.64 1.75 -15.76
C THR A 149 -3.02 2.12 -16.28
N LEU A 150 -3.73 1.10 -16.76
CA LEU A 150 -5.17 1.09 -16.96
C LEU A 150 -5.74 -0.02 -16.08
N VAL A 151 -6.71 0.32 -15.25
CA VAL A 151 -7.40 -0.62 -14.35
C VAL A 151 -8.87 -0.66 -14.70
N TYR A 152 -9.42 -1.87 -14.80
CA TYR A 152 -10.86 -2.13 -14.85
C TYR A 152 -11.27 -2.96 -13.65
N SER A 153 -12.39 -2.61 -13.01
CA SER A 153 -12.96 -3.38 -11.90
C SER A 153 -14.48 -3.45 -12.02
N ASN A 154 -15.05 -4.60 -11.73
CA ASN A 154 -16.49 -4.79 -11.71
C ASN A 154 -16.92 -5.84 -10.70
N ALA A 155 -18.15 -5.70 -10.18
CA ALA A 155 -18.82 -6.71 -9.37
C ALA A 155 -19.64 -7.65 -10.29
N VAL A 156 -19.41 -8.95 -10.18
CA VAL A 156 -20.11 -9.99 -10.94
C VAL A 156 -20.74 -10.98 -9.96
N GLY A 157 -22.01 -10.74 -9.64
CA GLY A 157 -22.71 -11.51 -8.60
C GLY A 157 -22.06 -11.30 -7.21
N PRO A 158 -21.65 -12.39 -6.51
CA PRO A 158 -20.99 -12.27 -5.21
C PRO A 158 -19.47 -12.00 -5.31
N ALA A 159 -18.91 -12.00 -6.51
CA ALA A 159 -17.48 -11.80 -6.75
C ALA A 159 -17.20 -10.39 -7.28
N SER A 160 -15.99 -9.89 -7.01
CA SER A 160 -15.40 -8.76 -7.72
C SER A 160 -14.22 -9.23 -8.56
N VAL A 161 -14.07 -8.64 -9.75
CA VAL A 161 -12.97 -8.91 -10.68
C VAL A 161 -12.30 -7.59 -11.00
N SER A 162 -10.99 -7.55 -10.86
CA SER A 162 -10.17 -6.40 -11.26
C SER A 162 -9.06 -6.87 -12.20
N THR A 163 -8.78 -6.08 -13.22
CA THR A 163 -7.66 -6.30 -14.15
C THR A 163 -6.90 -5.00 -14.31
N MET A 164 -5.56 -5.09 -14.31
CA MET A 164 -4.65 -3.97 -14.52
C MET A 164 -3.68 -4.33 -15.64
N ILE A 165 -3.38 -3.38 -16.48
CA ILE A 165 -2.25 -3.44 -17.42
C ILE A 165 -1.37 -2.23 -17.23
N GLN A 166 -0.06 -2.43 -17.32
CA GLN A 166 0.94 -1.37 -17.38
C GLN A 166 1.47 -1.28 -18.81
N MET A 167 1.60 -0.04 -19.31
CA MET A 167 2.11 0.28 -20.65
C MET A 167 3.13 1.41 -20.49
N ASP A 168 4.33 1.12 -20.01
CA ASP A 168 5.35 2.15 -19.76
C ASP A 168 6.38 2.27 -20.89
N GLY A 169 6.34 1.34 -21.85
CA GLY A 169 7.23 1.34 -23.01
C GLY A 169 8.67 1.00 -22.65
N SER A 170 8.91 0.31 -21.54
CA SER A 170 10.24 -0.09 -21.11
C SER A 170 10.88 -1.14 -22.03
N ASP A 171 10.06 -1.97 -22.71
CA ASP A 171 10.49 -2.86 -23.80
C ASP A 171 9.80 -2.46 -25.11
N THR A 172 10.58 -2.10 -26.12
CA THR A 172 10.07 -1.68 -27.44
C THR A 172 9.39 -2.81 -28.25
N ASN A 173 9.49 -4.05 -27.80
CA ASN A 173 8.87 -5.20 -28.45
C ASN A 173 7.56 -5.65 -27.79
N LYS A 174 7.16 -5.00 -26.69
CA LYS A 174 5.97 -5.35 -25.92
C LYS A 174 5.12 -4.11 -25.67
N ASP A 175 3.83 -4.21 -25.92
CA ASP A 175 2.85 -3.14 -25.68
C ASP A 175 2.35 -3.14 -24.24
N ILE A 176 2.41 -4.31 -23.57
CA ILE A 176 2.01 -4.49 -22.18
C ILE A 176 3.21 -5.01 -21.41
N ASP A 177 3.69 -4.19 -20.48
CA ASP A 177 4.84 -4.52 -19.64
C ASP A 177 4.42 -5.42 -18.45
N ILE A 178 3.33 -5.08 -17.78
CA ILE A 178 2.77 -5.85 -16.66
C ILE A 178 1.27 -6.07 -16.89
N TYR A 179 0.83 -7.26 -16.54
CA TYR A 179 -0.58 -7.64 -16.50
C TYR A 179 -0.93 -8.23 -15.14
N GLU A 180 -2.04 -7.77 -14.54
CA GLU A 180 -2.54 -8.28 -13.27
C GLU A 180 -4.03 -8.60 -13.36
N THR A 181 -4.47 -9.64 -12.66
CA THR A 181 -5.88 -9.96 -12.43
C THR A 181 -6.11 -10.42 -11.01
N VAL A 182 -7.12 -9.89 -10.36
CA VAL A 182 -7.56 -10.28 -9.01
C VAL A 182 -9.04 -10.60 -9.03
N VAL A 183 -9.40 -11.71 -8.40
CA VAL A 183 -10.78 -12.12 -8.14
C VAL A 183 -10.96 -12.23 -6.64
N SER A 184 -11.97 -11.55 -6.10
CA SER A 184 -12.31 -11.63 -4.67
C SER A 184 -13.75 -12.12 -4.52
N MET A 185 -13.97 -13.02 -3.57
CA MET A 185 -15.29 -13.53 -3.21
C MET A 185 -15.39 -13.75 -1.70
N GLY A 186 -16.27 -12.97 -1.07
CA GLY A 186 -16.34 -12.94 0.39
C GLY A 186 -14.98 -12.54 0.99
N PRO A 187 -14.45 -13.31 1.96
CA PRO A 187 -13.20 -12.97 2.64
C PRO A 187 -11.93 -13.42 1.88
N VAL A 188 -12.07 -14.02 0.69
CA VAL A 188 -10.93 -14.61 -0.04
C VAL A 188 -10.67 -13.85 -1.33
N SER A 189 -9.39 -13.59 -1.60
CA SER A 189 -8.89 -12.99 -2.84
C SER A 189 -7.82 -13.89 -3.46
N VAL A 190 -7.84 -14.00 -4.78
CA VAL A 190 -6.83 -14.70 -5.58
C VAL A 190 -6.31 -13.73 -6.62
N GLY A 191 -5.00 -13.63 -6.75
CA GLY A 191 -4.31 -12.75 -7.67
C GLY A 191 -3.34 -13.49 -8.58
N TYR A 192 -3.20 -12.98 -9.79
CA TYR A 192 -2.16 -13.33 -10.75
C TYR A 192 -1.55 -12.04 -11.29
N SER A 193 -0.23 -12.02 -11.43
CA SER A 193 0.51 -10.94 -12.07
C SER A 193 1.61 -11.52 -12.95
N LYS A 194 1.85 -10.91 -14.10
CA LYS A 194 2.95 -11.27 -15.01
C LYS A 194 3.72 -10.03 -15.42
N ASP A 195 5.02 -10.08 -15.24
CA ASP A 195 5.95 -9.15 -15.86
C ASP A 195 6.41 -9.72 -17.22
N ASN A 196 5.93 -9.13 -18.28
CA ASN A 196 6.26 -9.56 -19.64
C ASN A 196 7.70 -9.21 -20.03
N ASN A 197 8.34 -8.24 -19.39
CA ASN A 197 9.71 -7.83 -19.71
C ASN A 197 10.72 -8.83 -19.18
N THR A 198 10.48 -9.35 -17.98
CA THR A 198 11.34 -10.34 -17.31
C THR A 198 10.84 -11.78 -17.47
N GLU A 199 9.61 -11.98 -17.97
CA GLU A 199 8.90 -13.26 -18.07
C GLU A 199 8.68 -13.92 -16.68
N ILE A 200 8.50 -13.10 -15.64
CA ILE A 200 8.24 -13.56 -14.28
C ILE A 200 6.73 -13.61 -14.04
N ASP A 201 6.26 -14.73 -13.52
CA ASP A 201 4.88 -14.95 -13.12
C ASP A 201 4.74 -14.91 -11.59
N TYR A 202 3.63 -14.30 -11.11
CA TYR A 202 3.31 -14.23 -9.69
C TYR A 202 1.88 -14.71 -9.45
N MET A 203 1.67 -15.50 -8.43
CA MET A 203 0.36 -15.95 -7.98
C MET A 203 0.22 -15.74 -6.47
N ALA A 204 -0.96 -15.35 -6.02
CA ALA A 204 -1.24 -15.21 -4.60
C ALA A 204 -2.67 -15.57 -4.26
N ILE A 205 -2.87 -16.03 -3.04
CA ILE A 205 -4.17 -16.18 -2.39
C ILE A 205 -4.08 -15.62 -0.99
N ALA A 206 -5.09 -14.86 -0.58
CA ALA A 206 -5.20 -14.37 0.78
C ALA A 206 -6.65 -14.45 1.27
N GLY A 207 -6.82 -14.51 2.58
CA GLY A 207 -8.14 -14.51 3.18
C GLY A 207 -8.11 -14.20 4.66
N THR A 208 -9.23 -13.62 5.15
CA THR A 208 -9.41 -13.23 6.54
C THR A 208 -10.63 -13.91 7.12
N ILE A 209 -10.52 -14.43 8.33
CA ILE A 209 -11.64 -14.98 9.11
C ILE A 209 -11.69 -14.34 10.49
N ASP A 210 -12.89 -14.08 10.99
CA ASP A 210 -13.10 -13.62 12.35
C ASP A 210 -13.40 -14.81 13.28
N VAL A 211 -12.65 -14.91 14.35
CA VAL A 211 -12.78 -15.96 15.38
C VAL A 211 -13.00 -15.30 16.74
N GLY A 212 -14.25 -15.07 17.08
CA GLY A 212 -14.61 -14.31 18.28
C GLY A 212 -14.13 -12.86 18.19
N PRO A 213 -13.31 -12.39 19.14
CA PRO A 213 -12.74 -11.03 19.09
C PRO A 213 -11.49 -10.92 18.20
N ALA A 214 -10.98 -12.02 17.67
CA ALA A 214 -9.78 -12.08 16.85
C ALA A 214 -10.12 -12.07 15.36
N SER A 215 -9.32 -11.36 14.58
CA SER A 215 -9.25 -11.48 13.13
C SER A 215 -7.98 -12.25 12.77
N VAL A 216 -8.09 -13.28 11.93
CA VAL A 216 -6.96 -14.08 11.44
C VAL A 216 -6.90 -13.97 9.93
N THR A 217 -5.77 -13.46 9.44
CA THR A 217 -5.50 -13.29 8.00
C THR A 217 -4.35 -14.19 7.59
N GLY A 218 -4.53 -14.92 6.51
CA GLY A 218 -3.48 -15.72 5.90
C GLY A 218 -3.24 -15.31 4.45
N MET A 219 -1.99 -15.40 4.00
CA MET A 219 -1.56 -15.18 2.63
C MET A 219 -0.57 -16.28 2.23
N TYR A 220 -0.65 -16.71 0.97
CA TYR A 220 0.33 -17.58 0.30
C TYR A 220 0.60 -17.03 -1.08
N ASN A 221 1.88 -17.01 -1.49
CA ASN A 221 2.27 -16.52 -2.80
C ASN A 221 3.39 -17.37 -3.42
N ILE A 222 3.48 -17.27 -4.74
CA ILE A 222 4.51 -17.92 -5.58
C ILE A 222 5.01 -16.87 -6.56
N LYS A 223 6.33 -16.77 -6.69
CA LYS A 223 7.03 -16.12 -7.80
C LYS A 223 7.70 -17.21 -8.60
N ASP A 224 7.41 -17.28 -9.91
CA ASP A 224 8.11 -18.16 -10.87
C ASP A 224 8.98 -17.29 -11.78
N ASP A 225 10.28 -17.38 -11.59
CA ASP A 225 11.29 -16.71 -12.40
C ASP A 225 11.90 -17.73 -13.37
N ASN A 226 11.27 -17.87 -14.54
CA ASN A 226 11.72 -18.76 -15.61
C ASN A 226 11.94 -20.22 -15.14
N GLY A 227 11.04 -20.75 -14.32
CA GLY A 227 11.09 -22.10 -13.79
C GLY A 227 11.79 -22.22 -12.43
N THR A 228 12.23 -21.11 -11.85
CA THR A 228 12.73 -21.07 -10.48
C THR A 228 11.65 -20.47 -9.58
N GLU A 229 11.04 -21.30 -8.74
CA GLU A 229 9.97 -20.86 -7.85
C GLU A 229 10.51 -20.36 -6.50
N THR A 230 10.04 -19.20 -6.06
CA THR A 230 10.14 -18.71 -4.68
C THR A 230 8.73 -18.65 -4.10
N LYS A 231 8.53 -19.22 -2.93
CA LYS A 231 7.23 -19.31 -2.27
C LYS A 231 7.29 -18.64 -0.92
N GLY A 232 6.23 -17.93 -0.57
CA GLY A 232 6.10 -17.30 0.75
C GLY A 232 4.70 -17.49 1.31
N TYR A 233 4.61 -17.51 2.62
CA TYR A 233 3.33 -17.45 3.31
C TYR A 233 3.43 -16.64 4.60
N GLU A 234 2.31 -16.08 4.98
CA GLU A 234 2.15 -15.30 6.20
C GLU A 234 0.82 -15.62 6.88
N LEU A 235 0.83 -15.56 8.19
CA LEU A 235 -0.35 -15.68 9.03
C LEU A 235 -0.29 -14.61 10.11
N VAL A 236 -1.32 -13.78 10.20
CA VAL A 236 -1.44 -12.72 11.21
C VAL A 236 -2.73 -12.88 11.99
N ALA A 237 -2.63 -12.78 13.30
CA ALA A 237 -3.77 -12.73 14.21
C ALA A 237 -3.78 -11.37 14.93
N SER A 238 -4.94 -10.69 14.93
CA SER A 238 -5.13 -9.39 15.57
C SER A 238 -6.28 -9.43 16.55
N VAL A 239 -6.09 -8.84 17.74
CA VAL A 239 -7.12 -8.69 18.78
C VAL A 239 -7.00 -7.29 19.37
N GLY A 240 -8.00 -6.45 19.11
CA GLY A 240 -7.96 -5.04 19.54
C GLY A 240 -6.74 -4.32 18.97
N ASP A 241 -5.89 -3.79 19.83
CA ASP A 241 -4.70 -3.02 19.44
C ASP A 241 -3.45 -3.91 19.20
N ILE A 242 -3.55 -5.23 19.41
CA ILE A 242 -2.39 -6.16 19.36
C ILE A 242 -2.48 -7.05 18.14
N SER A 243 -1.36 -7.21 17.45
CA SER A 243 -1.19 -8.14 16.33
C SER A 243 0.05 -9.00 16.53
N VAL A 244 -0.04 -10.27 16.11
CA VAL A 244 1.09 -11.21 16.04
C VAL A 244 1.06 -11.86 14.67
N GLY A 245 2.20 -11.86 14.00
CA GLY A 245 2.38 -12.44 12.67
C GLY A 245 3.51 -13.47 12.65
N TYR A 246 3.38 -14.44 11.77
CA TYR A 246 4.42 -15.37 11.37
C TYR A 246 4.50 -15.37 9.85
N GLY A 247 5.70 -15.34 9.31
CA GLY A 247 5.94 -15.47 7.88
C GLY A 247 7.16 -16.32 7.58
N GLU A 248 7.17 -16.91 6.40
CA GLU A 248 8.23 -17.76 5.91
C GLU A 248 8.39 -17.64 4.39
N ILE A 249 9.62 -17.48 3.94
CA ILE A 249 10.02 -17.82 2.58
C ILE A 249 10.39 -19.29 2.59
N ILE A 250 9.66 -20.14 1.89
CA ILE A 250 9.85 -21.60 1.93
C ILE A 250 11.27 -21.94 1.50
N ASP A 251 11.95 -22.79 2.27
CA ASP A 251 13.37 -23.10 2.17
C ASP A 251 14.30 -21.88 2.42
N GLY A 252 13.76 -20.80 3.00
CA GLY A 252 14.44 -19.57 3.33
C GLY A 252 14.14 -19.09 4.75
N ASP A 253 14.29 -17.80 4.96
CA ASP A 253 14.17 -17.19 6.26
C ASP A 253 12.74 -17.18 6.78
N THR A 254 12.60 -17.26 8.11
CA THR A 254 11.32 -17.16 8.82
C THR A 254 11.33 -15.97 9.76
N TYR A 255 10.16 -15.43 10.08
CA TYR A 255 10.05 -14.33 11.04
C TYR A 255 8.77 -14.41 11.87
N ILE A 256 8.87 -13.87 13.07
CA ILE A 256 7.73 -13.62 13.97
C ILE A 256 7.71 -12.14 14.28
N THR A 257 6.59 -11.49 14.05
CA THR A 257 6.38 -10.08 14.40
C THR A 257 5.28 -9.98 15.45
N ALA A 258 5.50 -9.16 16.47
CA ALA A 258 4.49 -8.80 17.46
C ALA A 258 4.42 -7.28 17.56
N GLY A 259 3.22 -6.72 17.55
CA GLY A 259 3.01 -5.28 17.58
C GLY A 259 1.80 -4.86 18.39
N ILE A 260 1.87 -3.62 18.86
CA ILE A 260 0.72 -2.90 19.43
C ILE A 260 0.60 -1.56 18.69
N ASP A 261 -0.61 -1.20 18.26
CA ASP A 261 -0.95 0.09 17.67
C ASP A 261 -2.12 0.69 18.43
N LYS A 262 -1.81 1.65 19.31
CA LYS A 262 -2.75 2.21 20.26
C LYS A 262 -3.25 3.57 19.82
N ALA A 263 -4.54 3.68 19.51
CA ALA A 263 -5.18 4.97 19.32
C ALA A 263 -5.26 5.72 20.66
N ILE A 264 -4.71 6.93 20.70
CA ILE A 264 -4.75 7.86 21.83
C ILE A 264 -5.89 8.86 21.64
N THR A 265 -6.10 9.30 20.39
CA THR A 265 -7.24 10.14 19.98
C THR A 265 -7.79 9.61 18.67
N GLY A 266 -8.82 10.26 18.10
CA GLY A 266 -9.36 9.88 16.78
C GLY A 266 -8.36 10.01 15.62
N ALA A 267 -7.31 10.82 15.78
CA ALA A 267 -6.31 11.07 14.74
C ALA A 267 -4.89 10.61 15.12
N PHE A 268 -4.57 10.52 16.41
CA PHE A 268 -3.21 10.25 16.89
C PHE A 268 -3.11 8.88 17.52
N SER A 269 -2.16 8.07 17.05
CA SER A 269 -1.81 6.78 17.65
C SER A 269 -0.30 6.64 17.89
N VAL A 270 0.05 5.72 18.80
CA VAL A 270 1.41 5.29 19.07
C VAL A 270 1.51 3.80 18.83
N TYR A 271 2.68 3.33 18.39
CA TYR A 271 2.92 1.93 18.14
C TYR A 271 4.28 1.47 18.64
N ALA A 272 4.37 0.17 18.93
CA ALA A 272 5.61 -0.52 19.21
C ALA A 272 5.58 -1.89 18.55
N GLU A 273 6.69 -2.32 17.96
CA GLU A 273 6.83 -3.58 17.25
C GLU A 273 8.16 -4.24 17.58
N TYR A 274 8.11 -5.56 17.59
CA TYR A 274 9.26 -6.43 17.70
C TYR A 274 9.17 -7.48 16.60
N GLN A 275 10.28 -7.74 15.92
CA GLN A 275 10.42 -8.84 14.97
C GLN A 275 11.66 -9.65 15.30
N LEU A 276 11.50 -10.96 15.36
CA LEU A 276 12.57 -11.94 15.30
C LEU A 276 12.61 -12.51 13.89
N GLU A 277 13.72 -12.33 13.21
CA GLU A 277 14.00 -12.93 11.90
C GLU A 277 15.04 -14.04 12.09
N GLN A 278 14.71 -15.26 11.68
CA GLN A 278 15.56 -16.43 11.80
C GLN A 278 16.15 -16.77 10.43
N ASN A 279 17.47 -16.72 10.35
CA ASN A 279 18.21 -16.96 9.12
C ASN A 279 18.50 -18.45 8.95
N VAL A 280 18.21 -19.00 7.77
CA VAL A 280 18.57 -20.39 7.43
C VAL A 280 19.98 -20.50 6.85
N THR A 281 20.61 -19.38 6.50
CA THR A 281 21.96 -19.34 5.94
C THR A 281 22.99 -19.66 7.02
N ALA A 282 23.85 -20.63 6.77
CA ALA A 282 24.90 -21.03 7.71
C ALA A 282 25.85 -19.86 8.03
N ASN A 283 26.16 -19.68 9.32
CA ASN A 283 26.98 -18.61 9.91
C ASN A 283 26.33 -17.20 9.89
N GLN A 284 25.03 -17.10 9.69
CA GLN A 284 24.26 -15.90 9.96
C GLN A 284 23.56 -16.02 11.32
N GLU A 285 23.51 -14.95 12.09
CA GLU A 285 22.77 -14.92 13.35
C GLU A 285 21.32 -14.49 13.10
N ASP A 286 20.40 -14.94 13.96
CA ASP A 286 19.04 -14.45 14.00
C ASP A 286 19.05 -12.95 14.33
N GLN A 287 18.13 -12.19 13.74
CA GLN A 287 18.08 -10.75 13.89
C GLN A 287 16.92 -10.33 14.78
N ASN A 288 17.20 -9.49 15.77
CA ASN A 288 16.20 -8.88 16.64
C ASN A 288 15.97 -7.43 16.20
N ASN A 289 14.76 -7.13 15.79
CA ASN A 289 14.37 -5.83 15.26
C ASN A 289 13.31 -5.19 16.17
N TYR A 290 13.47 -3.92 16.49
CA TYR A 290 12.56 -3.18 17.38
C TYR A 290 12.16 -1.86 16.73
N ALA A 291 10.91 -1.47 16.85
CA ALA A 291 10.45 -0.15 16.45
C ALA A 291 9.45 0.42 17.45
N VAL A 292 9.53 1.73 17.66
CA VAL A 292 8.55 2.51 18.39
C VAL A 292 8.26 3.79 17.62
N GLY A 293 7.01 4.19 17.52
CA GLY A 293 6.67 5.37 16.75
C GLY A 293 5.32 5.96 17.10
N ALA A 294 5.04 7.07 16.44
CA ALA A 294 3.77 7.76 16.53
C ALA A 294 3.30 8.19 15.15
N LYS A 295 1.99 8.26 14.97
CA LYS A 295 1.39 8.72 13.71
C LYS A 295 0.16 9.57 13.97
N VAL A 296 -0.03 10.54 13.08
CA VAL A 296 -1.28 11.31 12.93
C VAL A 296 -1.87 10.93 11.58
N THR A 297 -3.14 10.54 11.59
CA THR A 297 -3.91 10.23 10.36
C THR A 297 -5.10 11.18 10.29
N PHE A 298 -5.34 11.76 9.14
CA PHE A 298 -6.40 12.76 8.91
C PHE A 298 -7.04 12.60 7.54
#